data_914a4f474ecf0eaed7d9d3e1376a02b5
#
_entry.id   914a4f474ecf0eaed7d9d3e1376a02b5
#
_cell.length_a   1.000
_cell.length_b   1.000
_cell.length_c   1.000
_cell.angle_alpha   90.00
_cell.angle_beta   90.00
_cell.angle_gamma   90.00
#
_symmetry.space_group_name_H-M   'P 1'
#
loop_
_entity.id
_entity.type
_entity.pdbx_description
1 polymer ?
#
loop_
_entity_poly.entity_id
_entity_poly.type
_entity_poly.pdbx_seq_one_letter_code
_entity_poly.pdbx_strand_id
1 'polypeptide(L)'
;MKKFSKLAILTVLITTSAFVMSCNNDDNNDTAPTLYKKLGGTTMVSDPNNPGQMIEQGRLSYRSVVDSTITLIVTDIVLSENGNLGAHFAPIVGEVLSGNTTNVAVLSKNLTDFFSANTGGGATNTYIGLDMVTAHNPATNPRMGVKSTDANYDKFIGYVGAAAGLNGVTDPALIGDVVAVLESLRAPIVQDPN
;
A
#
# COMPACT_ATOMS: atom_id res chain seq x y z
N MET A 1 -7.19 -36.18 23.96
CA MET A 1 -7.59 -34.85 24.44
C MET A 1 -6.54 -33.88 23.93
N LYS A 2 -6.82 -33.17 22.82
CA LYS A 2 -5.89 -32.21 22.19
C LYS A 2 -6.23 -30.82 22.73
N LYS A 3 -5.23 -30.16 23.34
CA LYS A 3 -5.35 -28.81 23.88
C LYS A 3 -5.27 -27.81 22.73
N PHE A 4 -6.36 -27.09 22.42
CA PHE A 4 -6.35 -25.95 21.54
C PHE A 4 -5.68 -24.77 22.24
N SER A 5 -4.57 -24.31 21.67
CA SER A 5 -3.91 -23.08 22.10
C SER A 5 -4.78 -21.89 21.72
N LYS A 6 -5.04 -21.02 22.69
CA LYS A 6 -5.87 -19.83 22.52
C LYS A 6 -5.09 -18.80 21.71
N LEU A 7 -5.54 -18.56 20.47
CA LEU A 7 -5.11 -17.41 19.67
C LEU A 7 -5.61 -16.13 20.36
N ALA A 8 -4.69 -15.35 20.89
CA ALA A 8 -5.00 -14.06 21.49
C ALA A 8 -5.37 -13.08 20.36
N ILE A 9 -6.66 -12.75 20.25
CA ILE A 9 -7.13 -11.68 19.40
C ILE A 9 -6.70 -10.37 20.05
N LEU A 10 -5.70 -9.71 19.43
CA LEU A 10 -5.25 -8.39 19.82
C LEU A 10 -6.31 -7.38 19.34
N THR A 11 -7.15 -6.92 20.26
CA THR A 11 -8.13 -5.87 20.02
C THR A 11 -7.39 -4.54 19.91
N VAL A 12 -7.17 -4.07 18.68
CA VAL A 12 -6.63 -2.72 18.43
C VAL A 12 -7.72 -1.71 18.76
N LEU A 13 -7.50 -0.94 19.82
CA LEU A 13 -8.35 0.16 20.23
C LEU A 13 -8.17 1.30 19.23
N ILE A 14 -9.15 1.52 18.36
CA ILE A 14 -9.18 2.63 17.42
C ILE A 14 -9.51 3.89 18.23
N THR A 15 -8.48 4.70 18.51
CA THR A 15 -8.68 6.06 18.99
C THR A 15 -9.05 6.94 17.81
N THR A 16 -10.30 7.38 17.74
CA THR A 16 -10.76 8.40 16.79
C THR A 16 -10.06 9.72 17.09
N SER A 17 -9.00 10.01 16.34
CA SER A 17 -8.38 11.33 16.36
C SER A 17 -9.27 12.29 15.57
N ALA A 18 -9.91 13.24 16.26
CA ALA A 18 -10.63 14.33 15.64
C ALA A 18 -9.64 15.17 14.81
N PHE A 19 -9.85 15.23 13.49
CA PHE A 19 -9.11 16.11 12.61
C PHE A 19 -9.48 17.57 12.93
N VAL A 20 -8.60 18.31 13.59
CA VAL A 20 -8.66 19.78 13.62
C VAL A 20 -8.10 20.29 12.30
N MET A 21 -8.97 20.79 11.43
CA MET A 21 -8.59 21.60 10.29
C MET A 21 -7.96 22.89 10.80
N SER A 22 -6.63 22.96 10.79
CA SER A 22 -5.90 24.23 10.91
C SER A 22 -5.81 24.84 9.51
N CYS A 23 -6.63 25.86 9.25
CA CYS A 23 -6.44 26.73 8.10
C CYS A 23 -5.23 27.61 8.35
N ASN A 24 -4.10 27.34 7.71
CA ASN A 24 -3.08 28.34 7.46
C ASN A 24 -3.26 28.84 6.02
N ASN A 25 -3.72 30.07 5.89
CA ASN A 25 -3.58 30.87 4.66
C ASN A 25 -2.09 31.16 4.49
N ASP A 26 -1.54 30.78 3.33
CA ASP A 26 -0.69 31.66 2.53
C ASP A 26 -0.35 31.00 1.20
N ASP A 27 -0.37 31.87 0.17
CA ASP A 27 0.02 31.72 -1.22
C ASP A 27 -1.05 31.22 -2.20
N ASN A 28 -1.61 32.24 -2.89
CA ASN A 28 -2.38 32.15 -4.12
C ASN A 28 -1.60 31.45 -5.24
N ASN A 29 -1.60 30.13 -5.22
CA ASN A 29 -1.35 29.31 -6.38
C ASN A 29 -2.51 28.30 -6.44
N ASP A 30 -3.45 28.55 -7.35
CA ASP A 30 -4.71 27.81 -7.54
C ASP A 30 -4.49 26.35 -8.04
N THR A 31 -3.39 25.74 -7.65
CA THR A 31 -3.10 24.34 -7.96
C THR A 31 -3.79 23.46 -6.91
N ALA A 32 -4.71 22.60 -7.34
CA ALA A 32 -5.37 21.64 -6.46
C ALA A 32 -4.34 20.88 -5.59
N PRO A 33 -4.64 20.61 -4.31
CA PRO A 33 -3.71 19.94 -3.44
C PRO A 33 -3.37 18.53 -3.97
N THR A 34 -2.10 18.19 -3.96
CA THR A 34 -1.63 16.85 -4.36
C THR A 34 -2.27 15.77 -3.50
N LEU A 35 -2.32 14.53 -3.99
CA LEU A 35 -2.87 13.41 -3.23
C LEU A 35 -2.10 13.20 -1.92
N TYR A 36 -0.77 13.35 -1.93
CA TYR A 36 0.03 13.30 -0.71
C TYR A 36 -0.42 14.34 0.33
N LYS A 37 -0.69 15.57 -0.11
CA LYS A 37 -1.17 16.63 0.78
C LYS A 37 -2.58 16.34 1.32
N LYS A 38 -3.48 15.78 0.49
CA LYS A 38 -4.82 15.35 0.93
C LYS A 38 -4.77 14.26 2.01
N LEU A 39 -3.73 13.41 1.98
CA LEU A 39 -3.48 12.35 2.95
C LEU A 39 -2.77 12.83 4.24
N GLY A 40 -2.57 14.13 4.42
CA GLY A 40 -1.93 14.75 5.60
C GLY A 40 -0.55 15.35 5.33
N GLY A 41 0.02 15.11 4.14
CA GLY A 41 1.26 15.73 3.68
C GLY A 41 2.44 15.51 4.62
N THR A 42 3.20 16.58 4.83
CA THR A 42 4.42 16.59 5.65
C THR A 42 4.16 16.86 7.15
N THR A 43 2.89 16.86 7.59
CA THR A 43 2.56 16.96 9.02
C THR A 43 3.19 15.79 9.77
N MET A 44 4.00 16.09 10.79
CA MET A 44 4.70 15.07 11.57
C MET A 44 3.77 14.49 12.65
N VAL A 45 3.69 13.17 12.71
CA VAL A 45 2.93 12.41 13.71
C VAL A 45 3.80 11.31 14.31
N SER A 46 3.41 10.76 15.46
CA SER A 46 4.13 9.62 16.05
C SER A 46 4.07 8.40 15.12
N ASP A 47 5.21 7.75 14.92
CA ASP A 47 5.25 6.51 14.13
C ASP A 47 4.79 5.31 14.99
N PRO A 48 3.64 4.68 14.70
CA PRO A 48 3.14 3.56 15.49
C PRO A 48 4.02 2.31 15.41
N ASN A 49 4.83 2.17 14.33
CA ASN A 49 5.71 1.02 14.14
C ASN A 49 7.11 1.23 14.75
N ASN A 50 7.46 2.51 15.08
CA ASN A 50 8.76 2.86 15.64
C ASN A 50 8.57 3.81 16.82
N PRO A 51 8.32 3.31 18.04
CA PRO A 51 8.07 4.13 19.22
C PRO A 51 9.18 5.16 19.43
N GLY A 52 8.78 6.42 19.64
CA GLY A 52 9.70 7.54 19.79
C GLY A 52 10.18 8.18 18.49
N GLN A 53 9.82 7.64 17.34
CA GLN A 53 10.07 8.25 16.04
C GLN A 53 8.84 9.03 15.54
N MET A 54 9.09 9.99 14.65
CA MET A 54 8.06 10.75 13.95
C MET A 54 8.04 10.36 12.48
N ILE A 55 6.87 10.40 11.86
CA ILE A 55 6.65 10.11 10.45
C ILE A 55 5.73 11.18 9.85
N GLU A 56 5.89 11.50 8.57
CA GLU A 56 4.94 12.36 7.86
C GLU A 56 3.57 11.66 7.74
N GLN A 57 2.50 12.38 8.02
CA GLN A 57 1.13 11.83 8.00
C GLN A 57 0.76 11.25 6.63
N GLY A 58 1.13 11.92 5.53
CA GLY A 58 0.90 11.42 4.19
C GLY A 58 1.59 10.06 3.94
N ARG A 59 2.84 9.93 4.41
CA ARG A 59 3.60 8.69 4.34
C ARG A 59 2.99 7.60 5.22
N LEU A 60 2.57 7.92 6.43
CA LEU A 60 1.90 6.98 7.33
C LEU A 60 0.59 6.47 6.72
N SER A 61 -0.18 7.35 6.10
CA SER A 61 -1.43 6.99 5.41
C SER A 61 -1.18 5.98 4.29
N TYR A 62 -0.18 6.19 3.44
CA TYR A 62 0.21 5.21 2.42
C TYR A 62 0.68 3.90 3.04
N ARG A 63 1.58 3.94 4.02
CA ARG A 63 2.07 2.73 4.67
C ARG A 63 0.94 1.88 5.25
N SER A 64 -0.01 2.50 5.92
CA SER A 64 -1.15 1.80 6.52
C SER A 64 -2.00 1.07 5.48
N VAL A 65 -2.30 1.70 4.35
CA VAL A 65 -3.06 1.07 3.26
C VAL A 65 -2.22 -0.02 2.58
N VAL A 66 -0.93 0.23 2.33
CA VAL A 66 -0.01 -0.76 1.73
C VAL A 66 0.09 -2.02 2.60
N ASP A 67 0.32 -1.87 3.90
CA ASP A 67 0.44 -3.00 4.83
C ASP A 67 -0.86 -3.81 4.91
N SER A 68 -2.01 -3.13 4.92
CA SER A 68 -3.33 -3.77 4.87
C SER A 68 -3.56 -4.49 3.54
N THR A 69 -3.15 -3.89 2.41
CA THR A 69 -3.22 -4.50 1.07
C THR A 69 -2.40 -5.79 1.01
N ILE A 70 -1.15 -5.76 1.48
CA ILE A 70 -0.29 -6.94 1.55
C ILE A 70 -0.94 -8.03 2.41
N THR A 71 -1.51 -7.66 3.55
CA THR A 71 -2.20 -8.60 4.45
C THR A 71 -3.39 -9.27 3.75
N LEU A 72 -4.21 -8.52 3.01
CA LEU A 72 -5.35 -9.07 2.26
C LEU A 72 -4.88 -10.03 1.17
N ILE A 73 -3.86 -9.66 0.40
CA ILE A 73 -3.28 -10.52 -0.65
C ILE A 73 -2.76 -11.84 -0.05
N VAL A 74 -1.98 -11.77 1.03
CA VAL A 74 -1.43 -12.97 1.69
C VAL A 74 -2.56 -13.83 2.25
N THR A 75 -3.60 -13.22 2.82
CA THR A 75 -4.76 -13.95 3.36
C THR A 75 -5.48 -14.73 2.26
N ASP A 76 -5.80 -14.11 1.13
CA ASP A 76 -6.46 -14.77 -0.01
C ASP A 76 -5.60 -15.92 -0.57
N ILE A 77 -4.27 -15.73 -0.62
CA ILE A 77 -3.36 -16.77 -1.08
C ILE A 77 -3.34 -17.96 -0.12
N VAL A 78 -3.29 -17.71 1.17
CA VAL A 78 -3.30 -18.78 2.21
C VAL A 78 -4.62 -19.52 2.25
N LEU A 79 -5.74 -18.82 2.04
CA LEU A 79 -7.08 -19.41 1.94
C LEU A 79 -7.32 -20.11 0.60
N SER A 80 -6.38 -19.99 -0.35
CA SER A 80 -6.49 -20.57 -1.70
C SER A 80 -7.73 -20.08 -2.48
N GLU A 81 -8.09 -18.80 -2.30
CA GLU A 81 -9.20 -18.19 -3.03
C GLU A 81 -8.95 -18.19 -4.53
N ASN A 82 -10.00 -18.47 -5.31
CA ASN A 82 -9.94 -18.46 -6.76
C ASN A 82 -9.58 -17.06 -7.29
N GLY A 83 -8.66 -17.01 -8.25
CA GLY A 83 -8.20 -15.76 -8.86
C GLY A 83 -7.38 -14.88 -7.91
N ASN A 84 -6.79 -15.46 -6.87
CA ASN A 84 -5.83 -14.74 -6.02
C ASN A 84 -4.53 -14.42 -6.79
N LEU A 85 -3.67 -13.58 -6.20
CA LEU A 85 -2.41 -13.15 -6.81
C LEU A 85 -1.22 -14.07 -6.44
N GLY A 86 -1.47 -15.30 -6.02
CA GLY A 86 -0.43 -16.23 -5.55
C GLY A 86 0.69 -16.47 -6.56
N ALA A 87 0.35 -16.58 -7.86
CA ALA A 87 1.33 -16.79 -8.91
C ALA A 87 2.31 -15.60 -9.02
N HIS A 88 1.84 -14.37 -8.79
CA HIS A 88 2.67 -13.15 -8.85
C HIS A 88 3.60 -13.04 -7.65
N PHE A 89 3.11 -13.36 -6.45
CA PHE A 89 3.82 -13.20 -5.19
C PHE A 89 4.43 -14.52 -4.66
N ALA A 90 4.45 -15.59 -5.46
CA ALA A 90 4.92 -16.90 -5.02
C ALA A 90 6.29 -16.89 -4.30
N PRO A 91 7.32 -16.17 -4.77
CA PRO A 91 8.60 -16.12 -4.06
C PRO A 91 8.49 -15.49 -2.67
N ILE A 92 7.72 -14.41 -2.54
CA ILE A 92 7.54 -13.68 -1.27
C ILE A 92 6.66 -14.50 -0.31
N VAL A 93 5.59 -15.12 -0.82
CA VAL A 93 4.69 -15.94 0.00
C VAL A 93 5.41 -17.15 0.59
N GLY A 94 6.26 -17.82 -0.19
CA GLY A 94 7.08 -18.93 0.30
C GLY A 94 8.00 -18.52 1.46
N GLU A 95 8.58 -17.32 1.39
CA GLU A 95 9.40 -16.76 2.47
C GLU A 95 8.57 -16.46 3.72
N VAL A 96 7.41 -15.82 3.56
CA VAL A 96 6.50 -15.50 4.69
C VAL A 96 6.04 -16.77 5.40
N LEU A 97 5.65 -17.80 4.66
CA LEU A 97 5.22 -19.08 5.21
C LEU A 97 6.35 -19.81 5.95
N SER A 98 7.61 -19.54 5.62
CA SER A 98 8.79 -20.03 6.34
C SER A 98 9.22 -19.14 7.53
N GLY A 99 8.46 -18.06 7.81
CA GLY A 99 8.75 -17.11 8.89
C GLY A 99 9.72 -15.99 8.51
N ASN A 100 10.14 -15.90 7.25
CA ASN A 100 11.00 -14.80 6.78
C ASN A 100 10.16 -13.66 6.22
N THR A 101 10.06 -12.56 6.95
CA THR A 101 9.28 -11.37 6.57
C THR A 101 10.14 -10.24 5.97
N THR A 102 11.43 -10.44 5.77
CA THR A 102 12.37 -9.39 5.32
C THR A 102 11.94 -8.79 3.98
N ASN A 103 11.60 -9.63 3.01
CA ASN A 103 11.24 -9.15 1.66
C ASN A 103 9.81 -8.56 1.60
N VAL A 104 8.91 -8.98 2.48
CA VAL A 104 7.61 -8.30 2.66
C VAL A 104 7.83 -6.88 3.20
N ALA A 105 8.71 -6.71 4.17
CA ALA A 105 9.04 -5.38 4.69
C ALA A 105 9.68 -4.48 3.61
N VAL A 106 10.55 -5.04 2.77
CA VAL A 106 11.11 -4.32 1.61
C VAL A 106 10.03 -3.95 0.60
N LEU A 107 9.09 -4.85 0.31
CA LEU A 107 7.95 -4.57 -0.58
C LEU A 107 7.08 -3.44 -0.02
N SER A 108 6.68 -3.52 1.25
CA SER A 108 5.91 -2.47 1.93
C SER A 108 6.62 -1.13 1.86
N LYS A 109 7.92 -1.10 2.19
CA LYS A 109 8.73 0.12 2.10
C LYS A 109 8.76 0.69 0.68
N ASN A 110 9.03 -0.13 -0.33
CA ASN A 110 9.13 0.33 -1.72
C ASN A 110 7.80 0.88 -2.24
N LEU A 111 6.68 0.23 -1.96
CA LEU A 111 5.35 0.74 -2.33
C LEU A 111 5.04 2.06 -1.62
N THR A 112 5.33 2.14 -0.31
CA THR A 112 5.15 3.37 0.47
C THR A 112 6.00 4.51 -0.08
N ASP A 113 7.29 4.24 -0.39
CA ASP A 113 8.20 5.23 -0.99
C ASP A 113 7.70 5.68 -2.36
N PHE A 114 7.28 4.74 -3.21
CA PHE A 114 6.80 5.03 -4.55
C PHE A 114 5.60 5.98 -4.53
N PHE A 115 4.55 5.63 -3.78
CA PHE A 115 3.35 6.45 -3.70
C PHE A 115 3.64 7.79 -3.02
N SER A 116 4.39 7.81 -1.91
CA SER A 116 4.74 9.06 -1.23
C SER A 116 5.49 10.02 -2.16
N ALA A 117 6.52 9.54 -2.87
CA ALA A 117 7.32 10.39 -3.76
C ALA A 117 6.52 10.88 -4.99
N ASN A 118 5.74 9.99 -5.62
CA ASN A 118 5.13 10.26 -6.93
C ASN A 118 3.75 10.93 -6.86
N THR A 119 3.19 11.14 -5.68
CA THR A 119 1.87 11.79 -5.52
C THR A 119 1.94 13.16 -4.85
N GLY A 120 3.14 13.76 -4.80
CA GLY A 120 3.36 15.11 -4.31
C GLY A 120 4.22 15.21 -3.03
N GLY A 121 4.72 14.10 -2.50
CA GLY A 121 5.65 14.09 -1.35
C GLY A 121 7.14 14.04 -1.74
N GLY A 122 7.48 14.18 -3.02
CA GLY A 122 8.84 14.00 -3.54
C GLY A 122 9.90 14.97 -3.00
N ALA A 123 9.49 16.05 -2.34
CA ALA A 123 10.43 16.96 -1.67
C ALA A 123 11.09 16.32 -0.43
N THR A 124 10.39 15.40 0.23
CA THR A 124 10.84 14.76 1.48
C THR A 124 10.91 13.24 1.39
N ASN A 125 10.31 12.65 0.36
CA ASN A 125 10.29 11.20 0.13
C ASN A 125 10.98 10.87 -1.19
N THR A 126 11.82 9.84 -1.18
CA THR A 126 12.56 9.38 -2.37
C THR A 126 12.22 7.93 -2.66
N TYR A 127 11.90 7.63 -3.92
CA TYR A 127 11.80 6.27 -4.43
C TYR A 127 13.07 5.92 -5.21
N ILE A 128 13.73 4.85 -4.81
CA ILE A 128 14.96 4.34 -5.44
C ILE A 128 14.79 2.89 -5.94
N GLY A 129 13.56 2.39 -6.00
CA GLY A 129 13.24 1.06 -6.51
C GLY A 129 13.30 0.98 -8.03
N LEU A 130 12.92 -0.19 -8.56
CA LEU A 130 12.83 -0.43 -10.00
C LEU A 130 11.67 0.39 -10.62
N ASP A 131 11.82 0.79 -11.87
CA ASP A 131 10.69 1.30 -12.65
C ASP A 131 9.58 0.24 -12.79
N MET A 132 8.36 0.67 -13.11
CA MET A 132 7.19 -0.22 -13.11
C MET A 132 7.29 -1.34 -14.15
N VAL A 133 7.90 -1.10 -15.31
CA VAL A 133 8.06 -2.13 -16.34
C VAL A 133 9.05 -3.20 -15.86
N THR A 134 10.20 -2.77 -15.34
CA THR A 134 11.24 -3.67 -14.82
C THR A 134 10.73 -4.43 -13.58
N ALA A 135 10.02 -3.76 -12.68
CA ALA A 135 9.51 -4.35 -11.44
C ALA A 135 8.50 -5.48 -11.67
N HIS A 136 7.67 -5.37 -12.73
CA HIS A 136 6.58 -6.30 -13.01
C HIS A 136 6.89 -7.32 -14.13
N ASN A 137 8.13 -7.39 -14.59
CA ASN A 137 8.56 -8.36 -15.57
C ASN A 137 9.41 -9.47 -14.94
N PRO A 138 8.94 -10.73 -14.93
CA PRO A 138 9.68 -11.87 -14.37
C PRO A 138 11.07 -12.08 -14.98
N ALA A 139 11.29 -11.63 -16.23
CA ALA A 139 12.59 -11.73 -16.89
C ALA A 139 13.65 -10.75 -16.32
N THR A 140 13.21 -9.66 -15.71
CA THR A 140 14.09 -8.63 -15.13
C THR A 140 13.99 -8.56 -13.60
N ASN A 141 12.89 -9.00 -13.03
CA ASN A 141 12.69 -9.09 -11.59
C ASN A 141 12.34 -10.54 -11.20
N PRO A 142 13.31 -11.34 -10.73
CA PRO A 142 13.07 -12.75 -10.37
C PRO A 142 12.16 -12.91 -9.14
N ARG A 143 11.80 -11.83 -8.48
CA ARG A 143 10.84 -11.85 -7.37
C ARG A 143 9.38 -11.70 -7.85
N MET A 144 9.18 -11.45 -9.13
CA MET A 144 7.88 -11.47 -9.79
C MET A 144 7.67 -12.87 -10.40
N GLY A 145 6.60 -13.56 -10.01
CA GLY A 145 6.37 -14.95 -10.46
C GLY A 145 5.92 -15.04 -11.91
N VAL A 146 4.98 -14.20 -12.31
CA VAL A 146 4.39 -14.16 -13.66
C VAL A 146 4.09 -12.73 -14.08
N LYS A 147 3.88 -12.49 -15.37
CA LYS A 147 3.37 -11.21 -15.88
C LYS A 147 1.93 -10.99 -15.44
N SER A 148 1.57 -9.74 -15.20
CA SER A 148 0.21 -9.38 -14.81
C SER A 148 -0.71 -9.26 -16.03
N THR A 149 -1.93 -9.80 -15.91
CA THR A 149 -3.06 -9.54 -16.80
C THR A 149 -3.90 -8.36 -16.29
N ASP A 150 -4.84 -7.87 -17.11
CA ASP A 150 -5.82 -6.88 -16.66
C ASP A 150 -6.63 -7.37 -15.46
N ALA A 151 -7.10 -8.62 -15.49
CA ALA A 151 -7.86 -9.21 -14.38
C ALA A 151 -7.05 -9.27 -13.08
N ASN A 152 -5.75 -9.55 -13.15
CA ASN A 152 -4.86 -9.52 -11.97
C ASN A 152 -4.71 -8.11 -11.42
N TYR A 153 -4.60 -7.12 -12.31
CA TYR A 153 -4.47 -5.72 -11.89
C TYR A 153 -5.78 -5.19 -11.28
N ASP A 154 -6.94 -5.54 -11.85
CA ASP A 154 -8.25 -5.22 -11.26
C ASP A 154 -8.40 -5.84 -9.87
N LYS A 155 -7.96 -7.08 -9.69
CA LYS A 155 -7.96 -7.75 -8.38
C LYS A 155 -7.06 -6.99 -7.39
N PHE A 156 -5.89 -6.54 -7.82
CA PHE A 156 -4.99 -5.72 -6.99
C PHE A 156 -5.66 -4.40 -6.57
N ILE A 157 -6.29 -3.67 -7.52
CA ILE A 157 -7.06 -2.45 -7.21
C ILE A 157 -8.16 -2.74 -6.18
N GLY A 158 -8.83 -3.89 -6.30
CA GLY A 158 -9.83 -4.34 -5.33
C GLY A 158 -9.26 -4.49 -3.92
N TYR A 159 -8.07 -5.08 -3.77
CA TYR A 159 -7.40 -5.18 -2.46
C TYR A 159 -7.04 -3.79 -1.90
N VAL A 160 -6.54 -2.88 -2.74
CA VAL A 160 -6.23 -1.50 -2.31
C VAL A 160 -7.50 -0.79 -1.84
N GLY A 161 -8.61 -0.94 -2.55
CA GLY A 161 -9.90 -0.37 -2.16
C GLY A 161 -10.39 -0.92 -0.81
N ALA A 162 -10.33 -2.23 -0.62
CA ALA A 162 -10.69 -2.87 0.65
C ALA A 162 -9.77 -2.40 1.79
N ALA A 163 -8.46 -2.34 1.55
CA ALA A 163 -7.48 -1.86 2.51
C ALA A 163 -7.71 -0.39 2.89
N ALA A 164 -8.04 0.46 1.92
CA ALA A 164 -8.40 1.86 2.18
C ALA A 164 -9.61 1.96 3.11
N GLY A 165 -10.67 1.17 2.84
CA GLY A 165 -11.84 1.09 3.72
C GLY A 165 -11.49 0.64 5.15
N LEU A 166 -10.63 -0.37 5.32
CA LEU A 166 -10.13 -0.83 6.63
C LEU A 166 -9.36 0.27 7.39
N ASN A 167 -8.74 1.20 6.67
CA ASN A 167 -8.03 2.35 7.23
C ASN A 167 -8.90 3.62 7.33
N GLY A 168 -10.23 3.50 7.19
CA GLY A 168 -11.18 4.58 7.40
C GLY A 168 -11.26 5.59 6.23
N VAL A 169 -10.74 5.25 5.05
CA VAL A 169 -10.87 6.09 3.85
C VAL A 169 -12.29 5.92 3.29
N THR A 170 -13.13 6.93 3.51
CA THR A 170 -14.55 6.91 3.11
C THR A 170 -14.93 8.05 2.16
N ASP A 171 -14.03 9.03 1.94
CA ASP A 171 -14.25 10.14 1.02
C ASP A 171 -14.20 9.65 -0.43
N PRO A 172 -15.31 9.72 -1.20
CA PRO A 172 -15.35 9.27 -2.59
C PRO A 172 -14.38 10.02 -3.52
N ALA A 173 -14.12 11.31 -3.25
CA ALA A 173 -13.20 12.10 -4.05
C ALA A 173 -11.76 11.61 -3.85
N LEU A 174 -11.37 11.35 -2.60
CA LEU A 174 -10.07 10.79 -2.27
C LEU A 174 -9.89 9.37 -2.85
N ILE A 175 -10.92 8.53 -2.78
CA ILE A 175 -10.92 7.20 -3.40
C ILE A 175 -10.73 7.34 -4.92
N GLY A 176 -11.45 8.25 -5.56
CA GLY A 176 -11.31 8.53 -7.00
C GLY A 176 -9.88 8.95 -7.39
N ASP A 177 -9.24 9.80 -6.60
CA ASP A 177 -7.85 10.22 -6.83
C ASP A 177 -6.87 9.03 -6.71
N VAL A 178 -7.05 8.17 -5.72
CA VAL A 178 -6.22 6.96 -5.56
C VAL A 178 -6.40 6.02 -6.75
N VAL A 179 -7.64 5.77 -7.16
CA VAL A 179 -7.95 4.92 -8.33
C VAL A 179 -7.32 5.51 -9.59
N ALA A 180 -7.38 6.84 -9.80
CA ALA A 180 -6.78 7.48 -10.96
C ALA A 180 -5.25 7.28 -11.00
N VAL A 181 -4.57 7.36 -9.84
CA VAL A 181 -3.12 7.06 -9.74
C VAL A 181 -2.87 5.60 -10.12
N LEU A 182 -3.62 4.65 -9.57
CA LEU A 182 -3.45 3.23 -9.89
C LEU A 182 -3.69 2.97 -11.37
N GLU A 183 -4.76 3.49 -11.97
CA GLU A 183 -5.05 3.33 -13.40
C GLU A 183 -3.95 3.92 -14.30
N SER A 184 -3.32 5.00 -13.89
CA SER A 184 -2.17 5.57 -14.64
C SER A 184 -0.96 4.63 -14.69
N LEU A 185 -0.88 3.66 -13.78
CA LEU A 185 0.19 2.65 -13.72
C LEU A 185 -0.16 1.35 -14.45
N ARG A 186 -1.39 1.19 -14.94
CA ARG A 186 -1.85 -0.04 -15.59
C ARG A 186 -0.97 -0.44 -16.78
N ALA A 187 -0.72 0.48 -17.70
CA ALA A 187 0.03 0.18 -18.91
C ALA A 187 1.45 -0.37 -18.69
N PRO A 188 2.28 0.16 -17.79
CA PRO A 188 3.58 -0.41 -17.51
C PRO A 188 3.54 -1.69 -16.65
N ILE A 189 2.47 -1.94 -15.91
CA ILE A 189 2.33 -3.11 -15.01
C ILE A 189 1.71 -4.30 -15.72
N VAL A 190 0.66 -4.10 -16.50
CA VAL A 190 -0.02 -5.16 -17.26
C VAL A 190 0.79 -5.47 -18.51
N GLN A 191 1.51 -6.59 -18.49
CA GLN A 191 2.43 -7.02 -19.56
C GLN A 191 1.97 -8.28 -20.27
N ASP A 192 0.81 -8.81 -19.90
CA ASP A 192 0.10 -9.91 -20.54
C ASP A 192 -1.41 -9.61 -20.46
N PRO A 193 -1.93 -8.75 -21.36
CA PRO A 193 -3.29 -8.23 -21.27
C PRO A 193 -4.40 -9.26 -21.59
N ASN A 194 -4.06 -10.53 -21.92
CA ASN A 194 -5.04 -11.58 -22.30
C ASN A 194 -5.28 -12.58 -21.19
#